data_71634732520283efa46d1dffcb6779b6
#
_entry.id   71634732520283efa46d1dffcb6779b6
#
_cell.length_a   1.000
_cell.length_b   1.000
_cell.length_c   1.000
_cell.angle_alpha   90.00
_cell.angle_beta   90.00
_cell.angle_gamma   90.00
#
_symmetry.space_group_name_H-M   'P 1'
#
loop_
_entity.id
_entity.type
_entity.pdbx_description
1 polymer ?
#
loop_
_entity_poly.entity_id
_entity_poly.type
_entity_poly.pdbx_seq_one_letter_code
_entity_poly.pdbx_strand_id
1 'polypeptide(L)'
;MPHSRRQFLSFLAGSPLLAAAGVDLAALDWMVRGGGNDHRRALDVVQQATQEPELIASASEALNVFDFEPVARRKTPPAHWGYLMTGSDDDGTIRANRDGFDRYALRVRRLIDVSKIDPSVTIYGTKYSTPIVINPVGSQRAFHPEGELAVARAAKAKDHLQVLSTVATTSIEDVTAARGGPVWFQLYHRQDWNQTRQMVKRAEAAGCPAIAFTVDLLGGSNRETLLRSQQADSRQCSSCHAGGKPAPGISGRVDDRDNRRKPALAEFAPGTPIPEVGTPTWDFVKRLKDSTKMRVLLKGIVTREDAEIAMQNGVNGLFVSNHGGRAENSQRATISCVSEVATAVRGRATVIVDGGFRRGTDIFKGLALGATAVGIGRPYIWGLASFGQEGVETVLALLRRELELVMRQAGTINVKRITKDYVVQR
;
A
#
# COMPACT_ATOMS: atom_id res chain seq x y z
N MET A 1 31.11 -23.45 -37.79
CA MET A 1 29.81 -23.90 -38.28
C MET A 1 28.81 -22.77 -38.01
N PRO A 2 28.09 -22.26 -38.98
CA PRO A 2 27.13 -21.21 -38.74
C PRO A 2 25.91 -21.82 -38.02
N HIS A 3 25.74 -21.45 -36.73
CA HIS A 3 24.51 -21.75 -36.04
C HIS A 3 23.34 -21.12 -36.78
N SER A 4 22.25 -21.87 -36.98
CA SER A 4 21.09 -21.33 -37.67
C SER A 4 20.48 -20.20 -36.81
N ARG A 5 19.97 -19.16 -37.46
CA ARG A 5 19.26 -18.03 -36.84
C ARG A 5 18.23 -18.50 -35.82
N ARG A 6 17.57 -19.61 -36.07
CA ARG A 6 16.60 -20.23 -35.15
C ARG A 6 17.23 -20.73 -33.85
N GLN A 7 18.45 -21.29 -33.90
CA GLN A 7 19.18 -21.73 -32.73
C GLN A 7 19.65 -20.55 -31.89
N PHE A 8 20.06 -19.46 -32.53
CA PHE A 8 20.42 -18.22 -31.83
C PHE A 8 19.23 -17.59 -31.12
N LEU A 9 18.05 -17.49 -31.74
CA LEU A 9 16.83 -16.97 -31.15
C LEU A 9 16.30 -17.86 -29.99
N SER A 10 16.39 -19.20 -30.16
CA SER A 10 16.05 -20.15 -29.08
C SER A 10 17.03 -20.06 -27.90
N PHE A 11 18.30 -19.77 -28.14
CA PHE A 11 19.29 -19.52 -27.10
C PHE A 11 18.97 -18.22 -26.34
N LEU A 12 18.57 -17.15 -27.06
CA LEU A 12 18.14 -15.89 -26.44
C LEU A 12 16.86 -16.06 -25.62
N ALA A 13 15.87 -16.81 -26.15
CA ALA A 13 14.61 -17.08 -25.44
C ALA A 13 14.80 -17.89 -24.14
N GLY A 14 15.87 -18.69 -24.06
CA GLY A 14 16.27 -19.39 -22.83
C GLY A 14 17.21 -18.61 -21.90
N SER A 15 17.52 -17.36 -22.22
CA SER A 15 18.49 -16.58 -21.45
C SER A 15 17.89 -16.04 -20.13
N PRO A 16 18.47 -16.37 -18.97
CA PRO A 16 18.06 -15.81 -17.69
C PRO A 16 18.18 -14.27 -17.63
N LEU A 17 19.06 -13.68 -18.45
CA LEU A 17 19.27 -12.24 -18.53
C LEU A 17 18.09 -11.51 -19.17
N LEU A 18 17.43 -12.10 -20.17
CA LEU A 18 16.23 -11.53 -20.78
C LEU A 18 15.00 -11.66 -19.88
N ALA A 19 14.90 -12.78 -19.15
CA ALA A 19 13.87 -12.94 -18.12
C ALA A 19 14.05 -11.91 -16.95
N ALA A 20 15.29 -11.68 -16.54
CA ALA A 20 15.60 -10.66 -15.53
C ALA A 20 15.34 -9.22 -16.02
N ALA A 21 15.39 -8.97 -17.33
CA ALA A 21 15.06 -7.69 -17.95
C ALA A 21 13.55 -7.48 -18.20
N GLY A 22 12.70 -8.42 -17.75
CA GLY A 22 11.25 -8.32 -17.92
C GLY A 22 10.73 -8.56 -19.34
N VAL A 23 11.55 -9.19 -20.20
CA VAL A 23 11.14 -9.54 -21.56
C VAL A 23 10.13 -10.69 -21.49
N ASP A 24 8.96 -10.54 -22.12
CA ASP A 24 7.96 -11.60 -22.25
C ASP A 24 8.51 -12.73 -23.14
N LEU A 25 8.98 -13.79 -22.48
CA LEU A 25 9.57 -14.96 -23.12
C LEU A 25 8.54 -15.72 -23.98
N ALA A 26 7.24 -15.61 -23.66
CA ALA A 26 6.17 -16.20 -24.46
C ALA A 26 5.99 -15.45 -25.79
N ALA A 27 6.12 -14.11 -25.78
CA ALA A 27 6.12 -13.31 -26.99
C ALA A 27 7.33 -13.60 -27.87
N LEU A 28 8.50 -13.82 -27.28
CA LEU A 28 9.72 -14.24 -27.99
C LEU A 28 9.58 -15.65 -28.61
N ASP A 29 9.05 -16.59 -27.86
CA ASP A 29 8.81 -17.96 -28.34
C ASP A 29 7.78 -18.00 -29.51
N TRP A 30 6.71 -17.18 -29.42
CA TRP A 30 5.74 -16.98 -30.47
C TRP A 30 6.38 -16.43 -31.77
N MET A 31 7.26 -15.40 -31.63
CA MET A 31 8.00 -14.81 -32.78
C MET A 31 8.97 -15.80 -33.42
N VAL A 32 9.60 -16.65 -32.61
CA VAL A 32 10.51 -17.70 -33.08
C VAL A 32 9.76 -18.79 -33.88
N ARG A 33 8.56 -19.15 -33.45
CA ARG A 33 7.73 -20.20 -34.04
C ARG A 33 6.90 -19.71 -35.22
N GLY A 34 6.53 -18.43 -35.24
CA GLY A 34 5.58 -17.84 -36.18
C GLY A 34 6.11 -17.46 -37.57
N GLY A 35 7.39 -17.66 -37.90
CA GLY A 35 7.96 -17.53 -39.26
C GLY A 35 7.81 -16.16 -39.96
N GLY A 36 7.40 -15.12 -39.29
CA GLY A 36 7.19 -13.80 -39.88
C GLY A 36 8.45 -12.94 -39.99
N ASN A 37 8.50 -12.09 -40.99
CA ASN A 37 9.61 -11.16 -41.35
C ASN A 37 9.86 -10.02 -40.35
N ASP A 38 9.46 -10.15 -39.08
CA ASP A 38 9.40 -9.05 -38.12
C ASP A 38 10.66 -8.95 -37.25
N HIS A 39 11.81 -8.92 -37.91
CA HIS A 39 13.10 -8.67 -37.25
C HIS A 39 13.17 -7.34 -36.52
N ARG A 40 12.53 -6.30 -37.08
CA ARG A 40 12.49 -4.97 -36.45
C ARG A 40 11.71 -5.01 -35.16
N ARG A 41 10.52 -5.63 -35.14
CA ARG A 41 9.71 -5.74 -33.92
C ARG A 41 10.41 -6.50 -32.79
N ALA A 42 11.11 -7.61 -33.10
CA ALA A 42 11.88 -8.34 -32.08
C ALA A 42 13.05 -7.52 -31.54
N LEU A 43 13.73 -6.77 -32.40
CA LEU A 43 14.80 -5.86 -32.00
C LEU A 43 14.24 -4.67 -31.19
N ASP A 44 13.11 -4.11 -31.62
CA ASP A 44 12.43 -3.02 -30.91
C ASP A 44 11.97 -3.46 -29.51
N VAL A 45 11.43 -4.68 -29.34
CA VAL A 45 11.06 -5.27 -28.04
C VAL A 45 12.30 -5.46 -27.14
N VAL A 46 13.40 -6.00 -27.69
CA VAL A 46 14.65 -6.18 -26.94
C VAL A 46 15.26 -4.82 -26.60
N GLN A 47 15.22 -3.87 -27.53
CA GLN A 47 15.77 -2.53 -27.32
C GLN A 47 14.94 -1.70 -26.34
N GLN A 48 13.60 -1.83 -26.36
CA GLN A 48 12.71 -1.25 -25.34
C GLN A 48 12.90 -1.91 -23.95
N ALA A 49 13.12 -3.23 -23.91
CA ALA A 49 13.37 -3.93 -22.66
C ALA A 49 14.75 -3.64 -22.02
N THR A 50 15.72 -3.18 -22.84
CA THR A 50 17.09 -2.82 -22.38
C THR A 50 17.27 -1.32 -22.14
N GLN A 51 16.34 -0.48 -22.59
CA GLN A 51 16.38 0.93 -22.26
C GLN A 51 15.99 1.13 -20.78
N GLU A 52 16.88 1.73 -19.99
CA GLU A 52 16.45 2.23 -18.68
C GLU A 52 15.26 3.19 -18.91
N PRO A 53 14.18 3.04 -18.12
CA PRO A 53 13.04 3.92 -18.27
C PRO A 53 13.48 5.38 -18.13
N GLU A 54 13.09 6.22 -19.07
CA GLU A 54 13.34 7.65 -19.01
C GLU A 54 12.72 8.20 -17.71
N LEU A 55 13.56 8.76 -16.85
CA LEU A 55 13.14 9.23 -15.54
C LEU A 55 12.50 10.61 -15.67
N ILE A 56 11.31 10.77 -15.14
CA ILE A 56 10.71 12.09 -15.00
C ILE A 56 11.60 13.00 -14.13
N ALA A 57 11.82 14.22 -14.55
CA ALA A 57 12.62 15.22 -13.84
C ALA A 57 11.83 16.00 -12.79
N SER A 58 10.49 16.07 -12.96
CA SER A 58 9.57 16.75 -12.05
C SER A 58 8.29 15.92 -11.82
N ALA A 59 7.57 16.20 -10.75
CA ALA A 59 6.30 15.54 -10.46
C ALA A 59 5.24 15.81 -11.54
N SER A 60 5.30 16.97 -12.18
CA SER A 60 4.33 17.39 -13.20
C SER A 60 4.44 16.61 -14.53
N GLU A 61 5.57 15.97 -14.79
CA GLU A 61 5.77 15.12 -15.98
C GLU A 61 5.10 13.75 -15.86
N ALA A 62 4.71 13.34 -14.64
CA ALA A 62 4.11 12.04 -14.41
C ALA A 62 2.74 11.91 -15.09
N LEU A 63 2.56 10.88 -15.88
CA LEU A 63 1.30 10.53 -16.53
C LEU A 63 0.45 9.64 -15.62
N ASN A 64 1.09 8.80 -14.80
CA ASN A 64 0.48 7.89 -13.85
C ASN A 64 1.41 7.60 -12.67
N VAL A 65 0.94 6.84 -11.68
CA VAL A 65 1.71 6.61 -10.44
C VAL A 65 2.95 5.75 -10.64
N PHE A 66 3.05 4.96 -11.71
CA PHE A 66 4.21 4.11 -11.97
C PHE A 66 5.43 4.91 -12.39
N ASP A 67 5.25 6.12 -12.93
CA ASP A 67 6.37 6.98 -13.36
C ASP A 67 7.23 7.44 -12.17
N PHE A 68 6.66 7.43 -10.95
CA PHE A 68 7.40 7.73 -9.73
C PHE A 68 8.27 6.57 -9.24
N GLU A 69 7.92 5.32 -9.56
CA GLU A 69 8.60 4.14 -9.02
C GLU A 69 10.10 4.10 -9.38
N PRO A 70 10.52 4.28 -10.66
CA PRO A 70 11.93 4.26 -11.04
C PRO A 70 12.72 5.43 -10.45
N VAL A 71 12.13 6.62 -10.35
CA VAL A 71 12.76 7.78 -9.68
C VAL A 71 12.95 7.51 -8.19
N ALA A 72 11.91 7.00 -7.52
CA ALA A 72 11.97 6.64 -6.11
C ALA A 72 13.03 5.56 -5.85
N ARG A 73 13.10 4.53 -6.71
CA ARG A 73 14.12 3.48 -6.64
C ARG A 73 15.53 4.05 -6.71
N ARG A 74 15.77 4.97 -7.65
CA ARG A 74 17.10 5.59 -7.84
C ARG A 74 17.50 6.47 -6.66
N LYS A 75 16.54 7.19 -6.05
CA LYS A 75 16.79 8.11 -4.93
C LYS A 75 16.84 7.39 -3.57
N THR A 76 16.22 6.21 -3.47
CA THR A 76 16.09 5.50 -2.19
C THR A 76 17.22 4.48 -2.04
N PRO A 77 17.87 4.45 -0.89
CA PRO A 77 18.91 3.48 -0.57
C PRO A 77 18.44 2.03 -0.64
N PRO A 78 19.33 1.05 -0.99
CA PRO A 78 18.92 -0.35 -1.20
C PRO A 78 18.12 -0.95 -0.04
N ALA A 79 18.57 -0.81 1.20
CA ALA A 79 17.85 -1.35 2.36
C ALA A 79 16.48 -0.68 2.57
N HIS A 80 16.37 0.63 2.35
CA HIS A 80 15.10 1.36 2.46
C HIS A 80 14.15 0.99 1.31
N TRP A 81 14.68 0.84 0.10
CA TRP A 81 13.90 0.35 -1.03
C TRP A 81 13.39 -1.06 -0.78
N GLY A 82 14.27 -1.96 -0.32
CA GLY A 82 13.88 -3.31 0.08
C GLY A 82 12.81 -3.33 1.16
N TYR A 83 12.90 -2.44 2.16
CA TYR A 83 11.84 -2.28 3.17
C TYR A 83 10.50 -1.91 2.56
N LEU A 84 10.48 -0.98 1.60
CA LEU A 84 9.25 -0.54 0.93
C LEU A 84 8.64 -1.65 0.06
N MET A 85 9.49 -2.34 -0.71
CA MET A 85 9.05 -3.23 -1.78
C MET A 85 8.84 -4.67 -1.35
N THR A 86 9.45 -5.12 -0.24
CA THR A 86 9.34 -6.50 0.22
C THR A 86 7.91 -6.93 0.54
N GLY A 87 7.59 -8.16 0.19
CA GLY A 87 6.47 -8.95 0.71
C GLY A 87 6.94 -10.01 1.70
N SER A 88 6.14 -11.06 1.86
CA SER A 88 6.51 -12.29 2.55
C SER A 88 7.08 -13.29 1.53
N ASP A 89 8.10 -14.03 1.95
CA ASP A 89 8.79 -15.05 1.17
C ASP A 89 9.26 -14.51 -0.20
N ASP A 90 8.78 -15.09 -1.27
CA ASP A 90 9.07 -14.76 -2.68
C ASP A 90 8.23 -13.59 -3.25
N ASP A 91 7.59 -12.79 -2.41
CA ASP A 91 6.69 -11.68 -2.80
C ASP A 91 5.41 -12.12 -3.57
N GLY A 92 5.02 -13.40 -3.45
CA GLY A 92 3.88 -13.98 -4.19
C GLY A 92 2.56 -13.24 -3.95
N THR A 93 2.28 -12.86 -2.71
CA THR A 93 1.05 -12.10 -2.37
C THR A 93 1.09 -10.65 -2.91
N ILE A 94 2.28 -10.03 -3.08
CA ILE A 94 2.39 -8.72 -3.77
C ILE A 94 1.93 -8.84 -5.22
N ARG A 95 2.44 -9.86 -5.94
CA ARG A 95 2.03 -10.12 -7.33
C ARG A 95 0.54 -10.39 -7.40
N ALA A 96 0.03 -11.31 -6.57
CA ALA A 96 -1.39 -11.63 -6.52
C ALA A 96 -2.28 -10.40 -6.26
N ASN A 97 -1.86 -9.46 -5.41
CA ASN A 97 -2.58 -8.22 -5.18
C ASN A 97 -2.70 -7.35 -6.45
N ARG A 98 -1.74 -7.40 -7.37
CA ARG A 98 -1.84 -6.71 -8.65
C ARG A 98 -2.70 -7.49 -9.66
N ASP A 99 -2.40 -8.77 -9.82
CA ASP A 99 -3.06 -9.65 -10.80
C ASP A 99 -4.55 -9.86 -10.45
N GLY A 100 -4.90 -9.74 -9.17
CA GLY A 100 -6.27 -9.88 -8.70
C GLY A 100 -7.26 -8.91 -9.34
N PHE A 101 -6.82 -7.73 -9.79
CA PHE A 101 -7.69 -6.78 -10.50
C PHE A 101 -8.10 -7.27 -11.89
N ASP A 102 -7.32 -8.13 -12.54
CA ASP A 102 -7.62 -8.66 -13.86
C ASP A 102 -8.78 -9.65 -13.86
N ARG A 103 -9.12 -10.17 -12.67
CA ARG A 103 -10.31 -11.04 -12.49
C ARG A 103 -11.63 -10.30 -12.62
N TYR A 104 -11.61 -8.97 -12.67
CA TYR A 104 -12.81 -8.15 -12.73
C TYR A 104 -12.76 -7.24 -13.95
N ALA A 105 -13.79 -7.33 -14.80
CA ALA A 105 -14.02 -6.38 -15.87
C ALA A 105 -15.05 -5.33 -15.45
N LEU A 106 -14.95 -4.13 -16.03
CA LEU A 106 -15.95 -3.08 -15.83
C LEU A 106 -17.17 -3.30 -16.71
N ARG A 107 -18.37 -3.19 -16.14
CA ARG A 107 -19.63 -3.10 -16.86
C ARG A 107 -19.98 -1.64 -17.01
N VAL A 108 -19.78 -1.11 -18.20
CA VAL A 108 -19.98 0.33 -18.46
C VAL A 108 -21.40 0.60 -18.97
N ARG A 109 -22.05 1.61 -18.42
CA ARG A 109 -23.37 2.08 -18.85
C ARG A 109 -23.24 3.30 -19.74
N ARG A 110 -24.16 3.48 -20.66
CA ARG A 110 -24.15 4.58 -21.64
C ARG A 110 -25.39 5.46 -21.50
N LEU A 111 -25.33 6.63 -22.13
CA LEU A 111 -26.43 7.60 -22.19
C LEU A 111 -26.88 8.08 -20.79
N ILE A 112 -25.96 8.16 -19.86
CA ILE A 112 -26.15 8.72 -18.53
C ILE A 112 -25.50 10.10 -18.51
N ASP A 113 -26.20 11.11 -17.99
CA ASP A 113 -25.62 12.43 -17.81
C ASP A 113 -24.52 12.37 -16.73
N VAL A 114 -23.28 12.54 -17.17
CA VAL A 114 -22.07 12.56 -16.35
C VAL A 114 -21.36 13.93 -16.42
N SER A 115 -22.11 14.98 -16.72
CA SER A 115 -21.59 16.35 -16.78
C SER A 115 -21.00 16.81 -15.44
N LYS A 116 -21.59 16.34 -14.33
CA LYS A 116 -21.13 16.63 -12.96
C LYS A 116 -20.75 15.33 -12.24
N ILE A 117 -19.48 15.19 -11.89
CA ILE A 117 -18.94 14.05 -11.12
C ILE A 117 -18.57 14.52 -9.73
N ASP A 118 -19.02 13.79 -8.71
CA ASP A 118 -18.61 13.99 -7.31
C ASP A 118 -17.94 12.71 -6.78
N PRO A 119 -16.60 12.65 -6.74
CA PRO A 119 -15.87 11.53 -6.18
C PRO A 119 -15.74 11.58 -4.65
N SER A 120 -16.33 12.56 -3.99
CA SER A 120 -16.20 12.73 -2.54
C SER A 120 -16.83 11.58 -1.75
N VAL A 121 -16.28 11.34 -0.56
CA VAL A 121 -16.80 10.35 0.40
C VAL A 121 -16.94 10.98 1.78
N THR A 122 -17.97 10.58 2.52
CA THR A 122 -18.10 10.94 3.94
C THR A 122 -17.82 9.71 4.79
N ILE A 123 -16.82 9.80 5.68
CA ILE A 123 -16.46 8.74 6.61
C ILE A 123 -16.57 9.30 8.03
N TYR A 124 -17.41 8.70 8.85
CA TYR A 124 -17.68 9.12 10.24
C TYR A 124 -18.00 10.62 10.39
N GLY A 125 -18.77 11.16 9.44
CA GLY A 125 -19.19 12.55 9.46
C GLY A 125 -18.20 13.54 8.83
N THR A 126 -16.98 13.13 8.52
CA THR A 126 -15.99 13.95 7.83
C THR A 126 -16.05 13.69 6.33
N LYS A 127 -16.22 14.76 5.53
CA LYS A 127 -16.18 14.70 4.07
C LYS A 127 -14.74 14.81 3.60
N TYR A 128 -14.35 13.95 2.68
CA TYR A 128 -13.06 13.94 1.98
C TYR A 128 -13.28 14.10 0.48
N SER A 129 -12.32 14.67 -0.21
CA SER A 129 -12.43 14.97 -1.65
C SER A 129 -12.54 13.72 -2.53
N THR A 130 -12.04 12.58 -2.07
CA THR A 130 -12.12 11.28 -2.77
C THR A 130 -12.17 10.13 -1.75
N PRO A 131 -12.52 8.90 -2.17
CA PRO A 131 -12.46 7.71 -1.32
C PRO A 131 -11.03 7.14 -1.16
N ILE A 132 -9.99 7.93 -1.45
CA ILE A 132 -8.60 7.49 -1.33
C ILE A 132 -8.08 7.81 0.07
N VAL A 133 -7.58 6.78 0.75
CA VAL A 133 -6.99 6.86 2.09
C VAL A 133 -5.47 6.71 1.98
N ILE A 134 -4.73 7.63 2.58
CA ILE A 134 -3.28 7.52 2.74
C ILE A 134 -3.01 6.55 3.88
N ASN A 135 -2.57 5.33 3.54
CA ASN A 135 -2.38 4.23 4.49
C ASN A 135 -1.18 4.44 5.43
N PRO A 136 -1.20 3.80 6.60
CA PRO A 136 -0.09 3.89 7.54
C PRO A 136 1.14 3.15 7.01
N VAL A 137 2.15 3.92 6.60
CA VAL A 137 3.50 3.41 6.31
C VAL A 137 4.44 4.00 7.34
N GLY A 138 5.21 3.15 8.00
CA GLY A 138 6.18 3.57 8.99
C GLY A 138 7.47 4.08 8.37
N SER A 139 8.28 4.77 9.19
CA SER A 139 9.65 5.16 8.84
C SER A 139 9.76 6.04 7.58
N GLN A 140 8.87 6.99 7.39
CA GLN A 140 8.83 7.76 6.13
C GLN A 140 10.05 8.64 5.92
N ARG A 141 10.79 9.01 6.97
CA ARG A 141 12.10 9.67 6.83
C ARG A 141 13.17 8.79 6.20
N ALA A 142 12.94 7.49 6.09
CA ALA A 142 13.77 6.61 5.28
C ALA A 142 13.72 6.92 3.78
N PHE A 143 12.67 7.60 3.33
CA PHE A 143 12.40 7.90 1.92
C PHE A 143 12.57 9.38 1.58
N HIS A 144 12.28 10.28 2.54
CA HIS A 144 12.43 11.72 2.36
C HIS A 144 12.67 12.39 3.71
N PRO A 145 13.55 13.42 3.81
CA PRO A 145 13.88 14.06 5.09
C PRO A 145 12.67 14.60 5.88
N GLU A 146 11.66 15.11 5.18
CA GLU A 146 10.45 15.61 5.82
C GLU A 146 9.43 14.52 6.19
N GLY A 147 9.57 13.30 5.64
CA GLY A 147 8.77 12.12 6.00
C GLY A 147 7.27 12.41 6.10
N GLU A 148 6.70 12.08 7.25
CA GLU A 148 5.27 12.20 7.52
C GLU A 148 4.74 13.64 7.48
N LEU A 149 5.59 14.65 7.67
CA LEU A 149 5.17 16.06 7.59
C LEU A 149 4.84 16.47 6.15
N ALA A 150 5.66 16.07 5.18
CA ALA A 150 5.38 16.30 3.76
C ALA A 150 4.08 15.63 3.34
N VAL A 151 3.86 14.38 3.78
CA VAL A 151 2.62 13.64 3.52
C VAL A 151 1.40 14.31 4.17
N ALA A 152 1.54 14.81 5.40
CA ALA A 152 0.45 15.50 6.09
C ALA A 152 0.04 16.79 5.38
N ARG A 153 1.00 17.59 4.91
CA ARG A 153 0.73 18.79 4.12
C ARG A 153 0.07 18.45 2.78
N ALA A 154 0.53 17.40 2.10
CA ALA A 154 -0.10 16.92 0.87
C ALA A 154 -1.55 16.42 1.11
N ALA A 155 -1.78 15.68 2.19
CA ALA A 155 -3.10 15.23 2.60
C ALA A 155 -4.04 16.41 2.89
N LYS A 156 -3.53 17.49 3.49
CA LYS A 156 -4.27 18.75 3.68
C LYS A 156 -4.61 19.41 2.35
N ALA A 157 -3.60 19.60 1.49
CA ALA A 157 -3.74 20.30 0.21
C ALA A 157 -4.72 19.61 -0.74
N LYS A 158 -4.81 18.28 -0.68
CA LYS A 158 -5.70 17.47 -1.54
C LYS A 158 -6.95 16.96 -0.81
N ASP A 159 -7.13 17.30 0.46
CA ASP A 159 -8.25 16.91 1.31
C ASP A 159 -8.51 15.39 1.35
N HIS A 160 -7.49 14.63 1.75
CA HIS A 160 -7.56 13.17 1.88
C HIS A 160 -7.42 12.72 3.34
N LEU A 161 -8.06 11.60 3.66
CA LEU A 161 -7.85 10.92 4.95
C LEU A 161 -6.42 10.37 5.01
N GLN A 162 -5.73 10.67 6.12
CA GLN A 162 -4.41 10.12 6.44
C GLN A 162 -4.50 9.25 7.69
N VAL A 163 -3.87 8.08 7.66
CA VAL A 163 -3.68 7.19 8.81
C VAL A 163 -2.20 7.18 9.18
N LEU A 164 -1.87 7.62 10.40
CA LEU A 164 -0.49 7.64 10.89
C LEU A 164 -0.10 6.29 11.50
N SER A 165 1.10 5.81 11.19
CA SER A 165 1.62 4.56 11.73
C SER A 165 2.14 4.70 13.17
N THR A 166 1.97 3.66 14.01
CA THR A 166 2.67 3.53 15.31
C THR A 166 4.19 3.71 15.17
N VAL A 167 4.75 3.24 14.04
CA VAL A 167 6.20 3.31 13.77
C VAL A 167 6.56 4.46 12.84
N ALA A 168 5.79 5.53 12.87
CA ALA A 168 6.13 6.79 12.21
C ALA A 168 7.42 7.40 12.80
N THR A 169 8.13 8.19 12.00
CA THR A 169 9.33 8.93 12.40
C THR A 169 9.03 10.35 12.86
N THR A 170 7.76 10.73 12.83
CA THR A 170 7.26 12.03 13.29
C THR A 170 6.15 11.82 14.31
N SER A 171 6.08 12.68 15.32
CA SER A 171 5.07 12.60 16.38
C SER A 171 3.66 12.82 15.82
N ILE A 172 2.67 12.25 16.52
CA ILE A 172 1.27 12.42 16.15
C ILE A 172 0.83 13.88 16.24
N GLU A 173 1.38 14.61 17.20
CA GLU A 173 1.13 16.03 17.43
C GLU A 173 1.63 16.87 16.25
N ASP A 174 2.88 16.65 15.83
CA ASP A 174 3.48 17.37 14.71
C ASP A 174 2.76 17.04 13.37
N VAL A 175 2.39 15.77 13.17
CA VAL A 175 1.64 15.35 11.97
C VAL A 175 0.25 15.98 11.96
N THR A 176 -0.45 16.00 13.08
CA THR A 176 -1.77 16.65 13.22
C THR A 176 -1.69 18.15 12.96
N ALA A 177 -0.67 18.81 13.52
CA ALA A 177 -0.42 20.24 13.27
C ALA A 177 -0.13 20.51 11.77
N ALA A 178 0.74 19.74 11.14
CA ALA A 178 1.06 19.88 9.72
C ALA A 178 -0.15 19.60 8.81
N ARG A 179 -0.98 18.61 9.17
CA ARG A 179 -2.25 18.29 8.49
C ARG A 179 -3.29 19.42 8.67
N GLY A 180 -3.20 20.19 9.75
CA GLY A 180 -4.19 21.21 10.11
C GLY A 180 -5.54 20.62 10.52
N GLY A 181 -5.54 19.41 11.08
CA GLY A 181 -6.70 18.67 11.54
C GLY A 181 -6.33 17.23 11.89
N PRO A 182 -7.25 16.48 12.53
CA PRO A 182 -6.95 15.16 13.06
C PRO A 182 -6.63 14.16 11.93
N VAL A 183 -5.70 13.25 12.23
CA VAL A 183 -5.41 12.04 11.46
C VAL A 183 -5.99 10.82 12.18
N TRP A 184 -6.15 9.69 11.50
CA TRP A 184 -6.37 8.43 12.18
C TRP A 184 -5.04 7.84 12.65
N PHE A 185 -5.07 7.05 13.71
CA PHE A 185 -3.89 6.41 14.25
C PHE A 185 -3.92 4.90 14.01
N GLN A 186 -2.89 4.34 13.37
CA GLN A 186 -2.73 2.90 13.28
C GLN A 186 -1.97 2.39 14.50
N LEU A 187 -2.54 1.40 15.18
CA LEU A 187 -2.04 0.83 16.43
C LEU A 187 -1.48 -0.57 16.20
N TYR A 188 -0.25 -0.81 16.65
CA TYR A 188 0.23 -2.14 17.00
C TYR A 188 0.05 -2.35 18.50
N HIS A 189 -0.41 -3.55 18.89
CA HIS A 189 -0.52 -3.90 20.31
C HIS A 189 0.86 -4.04 20.97
N ARG A 190 0.86 -3.91 22.31
CA ARG A 190 1.99 -4.24 23.15
C ARG A 190 1.55 -5.34 24.11
N GLN A 191 2.49 -6.24 24.51
CA GLN A 191 2.20 -7.26 25.53
C GLN A 191 1.80 -6.61 26.86
N ASP A 192 2.51 -5.57 27.25
CA ASP A 192 2.09 -4.71 28.35
C ASP A 192 0.92 -3.81 27.91
N TRP A 193 -0.24 -4.09 28.47
CA TRP A 193 -1.44 -3.31 28.21
C TRP A 193 -1.27 -1.82 28.54
N ASN A 194 -0.49 -1.47 29.59
CA ASN A 194 -0.30 -0.08 29.96
C ASN A 194 0.40 0.70 28.84
N GLN A 195 1.35 0.09 28.15
CA GLN A 195 2.01 0.70 27.00
C GLN A 195 1.00 0.91 25.84
N THR A 196 0.18 -0.09 25.53
CA THR A 196 -0.91 0.07 24.55
C THR A 196 -1.83 1.22 24.93
N ARG A 197 -2.26 1.26 26.19
CA ARG A 197 -3.14 2.29 26.73
C ARG A 197 -2.52 3.69 26.66
N GLN A 198 -1.23 3.84 26.92
CA GLN A 198 -0.51 5.12 26.77
C GLN A 198 -0.56 5.64 25.33
N MET A 199 -0.28 4.78 24.33
CA MET A 199 -0.39 5.14 22.92
C MET A 199 -1.82 5.54 22.52
N VAL A 200 -2.82 4.79 22.99
CA VAL A 200 -4.24 5.09 22.76
C VAL A 200 -4.62 6.46 23.33
N LYS A 201 -4.24 6.73 24.59
CA LYS A 201 -4.52 8.02 25.23
C LYS A 201 -3.81 9.18 24.54
N ARG A 202 -2.58 8.97 24.08
CA ARG A 202 -1.84 9.99 23.34
C ARG A 202 -2.51 10.32 22.01
N ALA A 203 -2.96 9.28 21.27
CA ALA A 203 -3.73 9.47 20.04
C ALA A 203 -5.06 10.20 20.29
N GLU A 204 -5.75 9.86 21.37
CA GLU A 204 -7.00 10.51 21.77
C GLU A 204 -6.77 11.99 22.15
N ALA A 205 -5.71 12.28 22.91
CA ALA A 205 -5.31 13.64 23.27
C ALA A 205 -4.92 14.51 22.07
N ALA A 206 -4.33 13.89 21.03
CA ALA A 206 -4.03 14.55 19.76
C ALA A 206 -5.27 14.75 18.87
N GLY A 207 -6.46 14.35 19.32
CA GLY A 207 -7.73 14.54 18.63
C GLY A 207 -8.02 13.48 17.55
N CYS A 208 -7.33 12.35 17.53
CA CYS A 208 -7.62 11.28 16.56
C CYS A 208 -9.04 10.76 16.75
N PRO A 209 -9.87 10.72 15.69
CA PRO A 209 -11.25 10.23 15.81
C PRO A 209 -11.35 8.69 15.72
N ALA A 210 -10.29 8.02 15.25
CA ALA A 210 -10.29 6.58 15.02
C ALA A 210 -8.91 5.94 15.17
N ILE A 211 -8.93 4.68 15.61
CA ILE A 211 -7.79 3.76 15.68
C ILE A 211 -7.97 2.65 14.64
N ALA A 212 -6.95 2.42 13.81
CA ALA A 212 -6.84 1.24 12.96
C ALA A 212 -5.92 0.22 13.66
N PHE A 213 -6.51 -0.71 14.39
CA PHE A 213 -5.78 -1.74 15.11
C PHE A 213 -5.35 -2.85 14.15
N THR A 214 -4.04 -3.05 14.02
CA THR A 214 -3.45 -4.01 13.10
C THR A 214 -3.36 -5.40 13.72
N VAL A 215 -3.94 -6.40 13.04
CA VAL A 215 -4.08 -7.79 13.53
C VAL A 215 -3.40 -8.82 12.62
N ASP A 216 -2.73 -8.40 11.55
CA ASP A 216 -2.16 -9.27 10.51
C ASP A 216 -0.64 -9.50 10.61
N LEU A 217 0.04 -8.98 11.63
CA LEU A 217 1.49 -9.16 11.85
C LEU A 217 1.78 -9.79 13.22
N LEU A 218 1.31 -11.01 13.44
CA LEU A 218 1.35 -11.68 14.74
C LEU A 218 2.71 -12.29 15.10
N GLY A 219 3.55 -12.57 14.13
CA GLY A 219 4.87 -13.20 14.34
C GLY A 219 5.97 -12.60 13.47
N GLY A 220 5.71 -11.48 12.82
CA GLY A 220 6.55 -10.97 11.76
C GLY A 220 6.29 -11.69 10.43
N SER A 221 7.17 -11.53 9.48
CA SER A 221 7.12 -12.22 8.18
C SER A 221 8.53 -12.47 7.66
N ASN A 222 8.71 -13.53 6.88
CA ASN A 222 9.96 -13.78 6.18
C ASN A 222 10.08 -12.82 5.00
N ARG A 223 10.99 -11.83 5.10
CA ARG A 223 11.12 -10.72 4.14
C ARG A 223 12.42 -10.86 3.35
N GLU A 224 12.48 -11.83 2.46
CA GLU A 224 13.68 -12.15 1.70
C GLU A 224 14.19 -10.98 0.86
N THR A 225 13.30 -10.28 0.16
CA THR A 225 13.65 -9.08 -0.64
C THR A 225 14.30 -8.00 0.21
N LEU A 226 13.80 -7.76 1.44
CA LEU A 226 14.42 -6.83 2.37
C LEU A 226 15.80 -7.32 2.81
N LEU A 227 15.93 -8.58 3.19
CA LEU A 227 17.21 -9.15 3.66
C LEU A 227 18.29 -9.05 2.59
N ARG A 228 17.98 -9.41 1.33
CA ARG A 228 18.90 -9.26 0.18
C ARG A 228 19.30 -7.81 -0.05
N SER A 229 18.33 -6.88 0.05
CA SER A 229 18.59 -5.45 -0.12
C SER A 229 19.46 -4.88 1.00
N GLN A 230 19.31 -5.38 2.23
CA GLN A 230 20.18 -5.01 3.36
C GLN A 230 21.61 -5.52 3.18
N GLN A 231 21.78 -6.71 2.66
CA GLN A 231 23.12 -7.25 2.35
C GLN A 231 23.84 -6.44 1.27
N ALA A 232 23.09 -5.90 0.32
CA ALA A 232 23.62 -5.05 -0.75
C ALA A 232 23.90 -3.60 -0.32
N ASP A 233 23.41 -3.16 0.85
CA ASP A 233 23.58 -1.79 1.33
C ASP A 233 24.79 -1.65 2.24
N SER A 234 25.85 -1.03 1.73
CA SER A 234 27.11 -0.82 2.48
C SER A 234 27.06 0.33 3.49
N ARG A 235 25.96 1.13 3.51
CA ARG A 235 25.86 2.32 4.35
C ARG A 235 25.44 1.98 5.77
N GLN A 236 25.89 2.80 6.72
CA GLN A 236 25.36 2.81 8.07
C GLN A 236 24.23 3.84 8.16
N CYS A 237 22.99 3.37 8.25
CA CYS A 237 21.85 4.27 8.40
C CYS A 237 21.66 4.62 9.88
N SER A 238 21.86 5.91 10.21
CA SER A 238 21.67 6.41 11.57
C SER A 238 20.40 7.24 11.76
N SER A 239 19.66 7.55 10.68
CA SER A 239 18.54 8.50 10.73
C SER A 239 17.15 7.92 10.92
N CYS A 240 16.90 6.67 10.49
CA CYS A 240 15.58 6.04 10.53
C CYS A 240 15.58 4.62 11.11
N HIS A 241 16.77 4.03 11.29
CA HIS A 241 16.98 2.74 11.92
C HIS A 241 17.92 2.89 13.12
N ALA A 242 17.78 2.05 14.12
CA ALA A 242 18.72 2.00 15.23
C ALA A 242 20.07 1.51 14.73
N GLY A 243 21.07 2.29 15.03
CA GLY A 243 22.45 2.20 14.60
C GLY A 243 23.07 0.86 14.36
N GLY A 244 23.84 0.78 13.28
CA GLY A 244 24.85 -0.22 13.03
C GLY A 244 24.38 -1.42 12.19
N LYS A 245 25.36 -2.05 11.54
CA LYS A 245 25.18 -3.35 10.90
C LYS A 245 24.69 -4.36 11.94
N PRO A 246 23.79 -5.29 11.59
CA PRO A 246 23.50 -6.45 12.45
C PRO A 246 24.80 -7.15 12.78
N ALA A 247 24.98 -7.55 14.05
CA ALA A 247 26.12 -8.36 14.42
C ALA A 247 26.13 -9.65 13.58
N PRO A 248 27.31 -10.16 13.16
CA PRO A 248 27.40 -11.40 12.41
C PRO A 248 26.68 -12.54 13.15
N GLY A 249 25.76 -13.23 12.45
CA GLY A 249 24.97 -14.33 13.02
C GLY A 249 23.58 -13.95 13.54
N ILE A 250 23.22 -12.67 13.59
CA ILE A 250 21.84 -12.26 13.86
C ILE A 250 21.13 -12.09 12.52
N SER A 251 20.15 -12.95 12.24
CA SER A 251 19.33 -12.89 11.03
C SER A 251 18.82 -11.46 10.84
N GLY A 252 19.27 -10.82 9.76
CA GLY A 252 19.09 -9.44 9.28
C GLY A 252 17.79 -8.69 9.56
N ARG A 253 17.35 -8.67 10.81
CA ARG A 253 16.33 -7.68 11.23
C ARG A 253 17.01 -6.33 11.29
N VAL A 254 16.55 -5.41 10.44
CA VAL A 254 16.71 -3.98 10.71
C VAL A 254 16.29 -3.77 12.15
N ASP A 255 17.19 -3.31 12.98
CA ASP A 255 16.92 -3.15 14.39
C ASP A 255 15.99 -1.94 14.58
N ASP A 256 14.67 -2.16 14.45
CA ASP A 256 13.64 -1.20 14.81
C ASP A 256 13.61 -0.93 16.34
N ARG A 257 14.59 -1.46 17.09
CA ARG A 257 14.62 -1.44 18.54
C ARG A 257 15.00 -0.08 19.15
N ASP A 258 15.49 0.89 18.37
CA ASP A 258 15.68 2.25 18.89
C ASP A 258 14.35 3.03 18.89
N ASN A 259 13.53 2.76 19.90
CA ASN A 259 12.24 3.43 20.12
C ASN A 259 12.35 4.96 20.18
N ARG A 260 13.53 5.51 20.48
CA ARG A 260 13.76 6.96 20.56
C ARG A 260 13.51 7.67 19.23
N ARG A 261 13.57 6.92 18.09
CA ARG A 261 13.31 7.46 16.74
C ARG A 261 11.89 7.20 16.25
N LYS A 262 11.08 6.58 17.11
CA LYS A 262 9.67 6.29 16.88
C LYS A 262 8.87 7.00 17.97
N PRO A 263 8.45 8.26 17.77
CA PRO A 263 7.90 9.10 18.83
C PRO A 263 6.72 8.47 19.59
N ALA A 264 5.91 7.63 18.96
CA ALA A 264 4.83 6.92 19.64
C ALA A 264 5.34 5.86 20.65
N LEU A 265 6.61 5.48 20.57
CA LEU A 265 7.24 4.41 21.35
C LEU A 265 8.42 4.93 22.20
N ALA A 266 8.70 6.24 22.15
CA ALA A 266 9.88 6.83 22.77
C ALA A 266 9.95 6.64 24.29
N GLU A 267 8.81 6.44 24.94
CA GLU A 267 8.70 6.23 26.40
C GLU A 267 8.94 4.77 26.81
N PHE A 268 9.07 3.85 25.84
CA PHE A 268 9.24 2.43 26.12
C PHE A 268 10.71 2.03 26.08
N ALA A 269 11.04 0.94 26.81
CA ALA A 269 12.40 0.44 26.88
C ALA A 269 12.96 0.14 25.47
N PRO A 270 14.22 0.56 25.18
CA PRO A 270 14.88 0.20 23.93
C PRO A 270 14.90 -1.32 23.74
N GLY A 271 14.73 -1.78 22.50
CA GLY A 271 14.82 -3.21 22.19
C GLY A 271 13.51 -3.98 22.24
N THR A 272 12.39 -3.37 22.60
CA THR A 272 11.10 -4.06 22.55
C THR A 272 10.64 -4.25 21.10
N PRO A 273 10.40 -5.50 20.62
CA PRO A 273 10.00 -5.77 19.23
C PRO A 273 8.70 -5.06 18.83
N ILE A 274 8.60 -4.63 17.57
CA ILE A 274 7.40 -4.04 16.98
C ILE A 274 7.14 -4.68 15.61
N PRO A 275 6.00 -5.32 15.39
CA PRO A 275 5.00 -5.71 16.39
C PRO A 275 5.58 -6.70 17.39
N GLU A 276 5.07 -6.70 18.62
CA GLU A 276 5.43 -7.73 19.58
C GLU A 276 4.93 -9.09 19.12
N VAL A 277 5.73 -10.13 19.41
CA VAL A 277 5.27 -11.50 19.28
C VAL A 277 4.23 -11.74 20.37
N GLY A 278 2.99 -11.79 19.99
CA GLY A 278 1.86 -12.01 20.86
C GLY A 278 0.59 -12.03 20.04
N THR A 279 -0.41 -12.73 20.50
CA THR A 279 -1.67 -12.91 19.81
C THR A 279 -2.75 -12.06 20.50
N PRO A 280 -3.06 -10.86 19.97
CA PRO A 280 -4.25 -10.17 20.42
C PRO A 280 -5.47 -11.04 20.08
N THR A 281 -6.31 -11.29 21.08
CA THR A 281 -7.57 -12.02 20.95
C THR A 281 -8.74 -11.04 20.82
N TRP A 282 -9.92 -11.56 20.64
CA TRP A 282 -11.15 -10.76 20.64
C TRP A 282 -11.40 -10.07 22.01
N ASP A 283 -10.92 -10.64 23.11
CA ASP A 283 -10.95 -9.98 24.42
C ASP A 283 -10.06 -8.73 24.45
N PHE A 284 -8.91 -8.77 23.74
CA PHE A 284 -8.08 -7.58 23.60
C PHE A 284 -8.82 -6.49 22.80
N VAL A 285 -9.53 -6.86 21.72
CA VAL A 285 -10.34 -5.91 20.92
C VAL A 285 -11.42 -5.27 21.80
N LYS A 286 -12.12 -6.06 22.62
CA LYS A 286 -13.11 -5.56 23.56
C LYS A 286 -12.48 -4.59 24.55
N ARG A 287 -11.37 -4.99 25.19
CA ARG A 287 -10.64 -4.15 26.13
C ARG A 287 -10.15 -2.83 25.50
N LEU A 288 -9.69 -2.90 24.24
CA LEU A 288 -9.28 -1.70 23.50
C LEU A 288 -10.46 -0.75 23.29
N LYS A 289 -11.60 -1.26 22.86
CA LYS A 289 -12.82 -0.47 22.67
C LYS A 289 -13.29 0.18 23.97
N ASP A 290 -13.25 -0.55 25.08
CA ASP A 290 -13.70 -0.07 26.39
C ASP A 290 -12.74 1.01 26.95
N SER A 291 -11.49 1.10 26.43
CA SER A 291 -10.46 2.03 26.91
C SER A 291 -10.46 3.41 26.23
N THR A 292 -11.26 3.61 25.17
CA THR A 292 -11.24 4.85 24.38
C THR A 292 -12.62 5.21 23.83
N LYS A 293 -12.83 6.52 23.57
CA LYS A 293 -14.01 7.02 22.84
C LYS A 293 -13.80 7.05 21.32
N MET A 294 -12.57 6.83 20.85
CA MET A 294 -12.26 6.78 19.43
C MET A 294 -12.95 5.56 18.79
N ARG A 295 -13.27 5.66 17.50
CA ARG A 295 -13.74 4.51 16.75
C ARG A 295 -12.61 3.51 16.57
N VAL A 296 -12.91 2.22 16.78
CA VAL A 296 -11.95 1.13 16.61
C VAL A 296 -12.26 0.39 15.32
N LEU A 297 -11.29 0.36 14.42
CA LEU A 297 -11.30 -0.42 13.19
C LEU A 297 -10.24 -1.53 13.32
N LEU A 298 -10.49 -2.69 12.72
CA LEU A 298 -9.50 -3.77 12.61
C LEU A 298 -8.85 -3.72 11.23
N LYS A 299 -7.51 -3.77 11.18
CA LYS A 299 -6.74 -3.80 9.94
C LYS A 299 -6.06 -5.16 9.79
N GLY A 300 -6.40 -5.85 8.68
CA GLY A 300 -5.90 -7.20 8.40
C GLY A 300 -6.99 -8.26 8.33
N ILE A 301 -8.25 -7.87 8.15
CA ILE A 301 -9.38 -8.79 8.04
C ILE A 301 -9.62 -9.11 6.56
N VAL A 302 -9.56 -10.40 6.21
CA VAL A 302 -9.67 -10.85 4.81
C VAL A 302 -10.67 -12.00 4.62
N THR A 303 -11.35 -12.42 5.69
CA THR A 303 -12.33 -13.51 5.69
C THR A 303 -13.71 -13.02 6.15
N ARG A 304 -14.74 -13.71 5.67
CA ARG A 304 -16.12 -13.48 6.11
C ARG A 304 -16.29 -13.75 7.59
N GLU A 305 -15.73 -14.84 8.08
CA GLU A 305 -15.84 -15.33 9.44
C GLU A 305 -15.32 -14.29 10.44
N ASP A 306 -14.13 -13.75 10.20
CA ASP A 306 -13.56 -12.70 11.06
C ASP A 306 -14.35 -11.40 10.99
N ALA A 307 -14.90 -11.06 9.81
CA ALA A 307 -15.76 -9.90 9.64
C ALA A 307 -17.07 -10.04 10.43
N GLU A 308 -17.68 -11.22 10.45
CA GLU A 308 -18.89 -11.52 11.24
C GLU A 308 -18.61 -11.39 12.75
N ILE A 309 -17.50 -11.97 13.24
CA ILE A 309 -17.08 -11.86 14.64
C ILE A 309 -16.76 -10.39 15.00
N ALA A 310 -16.09 -9.64 14.10
CA ALA A 310 -15.83 -8.22 14.30
C ALA A 310 -17.14 -7.43 14.50
N MET A 311 -18.19 -7.74 13.72
CA MET A 311 -19.49 -7.10 13.85
C MET A 311 -20.20 -7.50 15.16
N GLN A 312 -20.04 -8.73 15.65
CA GLN A 312 -20.54 -9.17 16.95
C GLN A 312 -19.85 -8.42 18.10
N ASN A 313 -18.56 -8.13 17.96
CA ASN A 313 -17.79 -7.33 18.92
C ASN A 313 -17.99 -5.81 18.75
N GLY A 314 -18.90 -5.37 17.87
CA GLY A 314 -19.24 -3.96 17.67
C GLY A 314 -18.09 -3.09 17.18
N VAL A 315 -17.20 -3.63 16.34
CA VAL A 315 -16.11 -2.90 15.69
C VAL A 315 -16.69 -1.89 14.69
N ASN A 316 -16.13 -0.69 14.62
CA ASN A 316 -16.66 0.42 13.82
C ASN A 316 -16.32 0.33 12.32
N GLY A 317 -15.28 -0.44 11.97
CA GLY A 317 -14.86 -0.60 10.57
C GLY A 317 -13.79 -1.65 10.40
N LEU A 318 -13.56 -2.03 9.15
CA LEU A 318 -12.57 -3.05 8.77
C LEU A 318 -11.69 -2.53 7.63
N PHE A 319 -10.39 -2.79 7.73
CA PHE A 319 -9.48 -2.74 6.59
C PHE A 319 -9.33 -4.15 6.05
N VAL A 320 -9.84 -4.39 4.85
CA VAL A 320 -9.56 -5.58 4.05
C VAL A 320 -8.14 -5.46 3.53
N SER A 321 -7.22 -6.11 4.21
CA SER A 321 -5.79 -5.89 4.06
C SER A 321 -5.02 -7.17 4.32
N ASN A 322 -3.97 -7.42 3.52
CA ASN A 322 -2.91 -8.39 3.78
C ASN A 322 -1.57 -7.66 4.00
N HIS A 323 -1.65 -6.42 4.56
CA HIS A 323 -0.48 -5.56 4.78
C HIS A 323 0.30 -5.24 3.49
N GLY A 324 -0.40 -5.23 2.35
CA GLY A 324 0.22 -5.03 1.04
C GLY A 324 1.11 -6.20 0.60
N GLY A 325 0.75 -7.44 0.98
CA GLY A 325 1.49 -8.67 0.71
C GLY A 325 2.66 -8.90 1.66
N ARG A 326 2.64 -8.30 2.86
CA ARG A 326 3.75 -8.32 3.83
C ARG A 326 3.42 -9.10 5.10
N ALA A 327 2.15 -9.50 5.29
CA ALA A 327 1.70 -10.25 6.45
C ALA A 327 1.99 -11.75 6.28
N GLU A 328 1.64 -12.29 5.13
CA GLU A 328 1.71 -13.70 4.80
C GLU A 328 1.86 -13.90 3.27
N ASN A 329 2.15 -15.13 2.83
CA ASN A 329 2.25 -15.47 1.41
C ASN A 329 1.12 -16.39 0.93
N SER A 330 -0.13 -16.06 1.31
CA SER A 330 -1.33 -16.81 0.87
C SER A 330 -1.62 -16.69 -0.62
N GLN A 331 -1.02 -15.73 -1.31
CA GLN A 331 -1.30 -15.39 -2.71
C GLN A 331 -2.78 -15.02 -2.95
N ARG A 332 -3.50 -14.65 -1.89
CA ARG A 332 -4.89 -14.21 -1.95
C ARG A 332 -4.95 -12.69 -2.07
N ALA A 333 -5.38 -12.19 -3.22
CA ALA A 333 -5.53 -10.76 -3.46
C ALA A 333 -6.62 -10.15 -2.59
N THR A 334 -6.36 -9.01 -1.96
CA THR A 334 -7.36 -8.32 -1.12
C THR A 334 -8.60 -7.89 -1.89
N ILE A 335 -8.45 -7.50 -3.16
CA ILE A 335 -9.60 -7.18 -4.00
C ILE A 335 -10.61 -8.34 -4.11
N SER A 336 -10.14 -9.58 -4.06
CA SER A 336 -10.98 -10.77 -4.08
C SER A 336 -11.71 -11.03 -2.75
N CYS A 337 -11.21 -10.44 -1.64
CA CYS A 337 -11.80 -10.58 -0.31
C CYS A 337 -12.89 -9.53 -0.03
N VAL A 338 -12.92 -8.43 -0.79
CA VAL A 338 -13.79 -7.28 -0.50
C VAL A 338 -15.26 -7.69 -0.45
N SER A 339 -15.72 -8.43 -1.46
CA SER A 339 -17.15 -8.77 -1.58
C SER A 339 -17.65 -9.65 -0.44
N GLU A 340 -16.86 -10.61 0.03
CA GLU A 340 -17.26 -11.46 1.15
C GLU A 340 -17.29 -10.70 2.48
N VAL A 341 -16.27 -9.85 2.73
CA VAL A 341 -16.20 -9.01 3.93
C VAL A 341 -17.34 -7.98 3.93
N ALA A 342 -17.56 -7.27 2.82
CA ALA A 342 -18.63 -6.29 2.70
C ALA A 342 -20.02 -6.94 2.90
N THR A 343 -20.21 -8.17 2.39
CA THR A 343 -21.44 -8.94 2.59
C THR A 343 -21.64 -9.30 4.06
N ALA A 344 -20.60 -9.69 4.78
CA ALA A 344 -20.67 -9.97 6.22
C ALA A 344 -20.97 -8.70 7.04
N VAL A 345 -20.37 -7.59 6.67
CA VAL A 345 -20.58 -6.29 7.33
C VAL A 345 -22.00 -5.75 7.14
N ARG A 346 -22.61 -5.97 5.97
CA ARG A 346 -24.00 -5.54 5.65
C ARG A 346 -24.26 -4.05 5.91
N GLY A 347 -23.29 -3.19 5.59
CA GLY A 347 -23.41 -1.74 5.79
C GLY A 347 -23.35 -1.27 7.26
N ARG A 348 -23.13 -2.16 8.23
CA ARG A 348 -23.08 -1.82 9.67
C ARG A 348 -21.79 -1.12 10.08
N ALA A 349 -20.74 -1.22 9.27
CA ALA A 349 -19.44 -0.64 9.55
C ALA A 349 -18.75 -0.19 8.25
N THR A 350 -17.78 0.71 8.38
CA THR A 350 -16.95 1.16 7.25
C THR A 350 -16.02 0.04 6.78
N VAL A 351 -15.97 -0.20 5.47
CA VAL A 351 -15.04 -1.15 4.84
C VAL A 351 -14.04 -0.36 4.00
N ILE A 352 -12.76 -0.45 4.35
CA ILE A 352 -11.66 0.11 3.58
C ILE A 352 -10.86 -1.06 3.02
N VAL A 353 -10.44 -1.01 1.77
CA VAL A 353 -9.60 -2.05 1.17
C VAL A 353 -8.25 -1.46 0.77
N ASP A 354 -7.17 -2.21 1.00
CA ASP A 354 -5.85 -1.89 0.48
C ASP A 354 -5.18 -3.10 -0.18
N GLY A 355 -4.00 -2.93 -0.73
CA GLY A 355 -3.25 -3.99 -1.41
C GLY A 355 -3.37 -3.90 -2.93
N GLY A 356 -2.30 -3.49 -3.58
CA GLY A 356 -2.18 -3.50 -5.04
C GLY A 356 -2.77 -2.31 -5.81
N PHE A 357 -3.51 -1.41 -5.21
CA PHE A 357 -4.15 -0.27 -5.89
C PHE A 357 -3.14 0.71 -6.50
N ARG A 358 -3.24 0.98 -7.81
CA ARG A 358 -2.36 1.84 -8.59
C ARG A 358 -3.07 2.72 -9.62
N ARG A 359 -4.32 2.40 -9.97
CA ARG A 359 -5.09 3.07 -11.03
C ARG A 359 -6.46 3.49 -10.51
N GLY A 360 -7.05 4.50 -11.14
CA GLY A 360 -8.44 4.86 -10.87
C GLY A 360 -9.43 3.72 -11.13
N THR A 361 -9.15 2.85 -12.10
CA THR A 361 -9.92 1.63 -12.36
C THR A 361 -9.84 0.63 -11.22
N ASP A 362 -8.67 0.49 -10.55
CA ASP A 362 -8.54 -0.36 -9.38
C ASP A 362 -9.43 0.14 -8.24
N ILE A 363 -9.39 1.47 -8.00
CA ILE A 363 -10.21 2.14 -6.99
C ILE A 363 -11.70 1.91 -7.29
N PHE A 364 -12.12 2.11 -8.52
CA PHE A 364 -13.49 1.89 -8.96
C PHE A 364 -13.94 0.46 -8.70
N LYS A 365 -13.11 -0.56 -9.02
CA LYS A 365 -13.40 -1.97 -8.75
C LYS A 365 -13.54 -2.24 -7.26
N GLY A 366 -12.66 -1.69 -6.41
CA GLY A 366 -12.75 -1.83 -4.96
C GLY A 366 -14.07 -1.28 -4.39
N LEU A 367 -14.49 -0.08 -4.86
CA LEU A 367 -15.77 0.52 -4.47
C LEU A 367 -16.95 -0.32 -4.96
N ALA A 368 -16.91 -0.77 -6.22
CA ALA A 368 -17.97 -1.61 -6.79
C ALA A 368 -18.17 -2.92 -6.04
N LEU A 369 -17.12 -3.50 -5.51
CA LEU A 369 -17.17 -4.73 -4.70
C LEU A 369 -17.63 -4.49 -3.25
N GLY A 370 -17.89 -3.26 -2.85
CA GLY A 370 -18.51 -2.92 -1.57
C GLY A 370 -17.61 -2.20 -0.57
N ALA A 371 -16.40 -1.76 -0.97
CA ALA A 371 -15.60 -0.91 -0.13
C ALA A 371 -16.16 0.51 -0.04
N THR A 372 -16.07 1.13 1.13
CA THR A 372 -16.39 2.55 1.35
C THR A 372 -15.26 3.45 0.83
N ALA A 373 -14.02 2.98 0.98
CA ALA A 373 -12.81 3.71 0.59
C ALA A 373 -11.67 2.74 0.26
N VAL A 374 -10.62 3.27 -0.35
CA VAL A 374 -9.47 2.50 -0.83
C VAL A 374 -8.18 3.09 -0.27
N GLY A 375 -7.37 2.25 0.38
CA GLY A 375 -6.07 2.63 0.93
C GLY A 375 -4.93 2.46 -0.08
N ILE A 376 -4.06 3.46 -0.16
CA ILE A 376 -2.82 3.40 -0.93
C ILE A 376 -1.60 3.47 -0.01
N GLY A 377 -0.58 2.65 -0.26
CA GLY A 377 0.68 2.63 0.47
C GLY A 377 1.86 3.00 -0.44
N ARG A 378 2.40 2.03 -1.16
CA ARG A 378 3.57 2.23 -2.03
C ARG A 378 3.48 3.43 -2.97
N PRO A 379 2.35 3.72 -3.66
CA PRO A 379 2.30 4.82 -4.63
C PRO A 379 2.64 6.18 -4.02
N TYR A 380 2.07 6.53 -2.87
CA TYR A 380 2.38 7.83 -2.28
C TYR A 380 3.80 7.90 -1.71
N ILE A 381 4.38 6.77 -1.27
CA ILE A 381 5.78 6.72 -0.86
C ILE A 381 6.72 6.87 -2.07
N TRP A 382 6.36 6.33 -3.23
CA TRP A 382 7.12 6.62 -4.46
C TRP A 382 7.10 8.13 -4.77
N GLY A 383 5.93 8.77 -4.70
CA GLY A 383 5.82 10.23 -4.83
C GLY A 383 6.67 10.97 -3.81
N LEU A 384 6.57 10.59 -2.53
CA LEU A 384 7.36 11.17 -1.44
C LEU A 384 8.87 11.06 -1.69
N ALA A 385 9.35 9.86 -2.04
CA ALA A 385 10.77 9.61 -2.28
C ALA A 385 11.28 10.35 -3.52
N SER A 386 10.44 10.51 -4.54
CA SER A 386 10.81 11.19 -5.78
C SER A 386 10.87 12.70 -5.65
N PHE A 387 9.82 13.32 -5.09
CA PHE A 387 9.64 14.79 -5.13
C PHE A 387 9.00 15.35 -3.84
N GLY A 388 9.13 14.67 -2.70
CA GLY A 388 8.63 15.16 -1.42
C GLY A 388 7.11 15.39 -1.43
N GLN A 389 6.67 16.51 -0.86
CA GLN A 389 5.25 16.88 -0.78
C GLN A 389 4.59 16.94 -2.16
N GLU A 390 5.23 17.58 -3.13
CA GLU A 390 4.70 17.72 -4.50
C GLU A 390 4.46 16.37 -5.16
N GLY A 391 5.38 15.42 -4.98
CA GLY A 391 5.22 14.05 -5.48
C GLY A 391 4.00 13.35 -4.89
N VAL A 392 3.75 13.49 -3.59
CA VAL A 392 2.55 12.94 -2.93
C VAL A 392 1.26 13.60 -3.47
N GLU A 393 1.27 14.93 -3.59
CA GLU A 393 0.12 15.67 -4.13
C GLU A 393 -0.22 15.25 -5.55
N THR A 394 0.80 15.04 -6.38
CA THR A 394 0.63 14.61 -7.77
C THR A 394 0.09 13.19 -7.86
N VAL A 395 0.59 12.26 -7.04
CA VAL A 395 0.04 10.89 -6.95
C VAL A 395 -1.46 10.93 -6.60
N LEU A 396 -1.85 11.72 -5.60
CA LEU A 396 -3.26 11.84 -5.21
C LEU A 396 -4.11 12.46 -6.33
N ALA A 397 -3.59 13.49 -7.02
CA ALA A 397 -4.27 14.14 -8.13
C ALA A 397 -4.44 13.22 -9.34
N LEU A 398 -3.41 12.43 -9.68
CA LEU A 398 -3.46 11.44 -10.76
C LEU A 398 -4.53 10.38 -10.50
N LEU A 399 -4.51 9.77 -9.32
CA LEU A 399 -5.50 8.76 -8.96
C LEU A 399 -6.92 9.31 -8.90
N ARG A 400 -7.10 10.55 -8.42
CA ARG A 400 -8.39 11.25 -8.47
C ARG A 400 -8.85 11.45 -9.92
N ARG A 401 -8.00 12.01 -10.77
CA ARG A 401 -8.30 12.24 -12.20
C ARG A 401 -8.71 10.95 -12.90
N GLU A 402 -7.96 9.86 -12.67
CA GLU A 402 -8.29 8.55 -13.23
C GLU A 402 -9.62 7.99 -12.70
N LEU A 403 -9.91 8.16 -11.40
CA LEU A 403 -11.20 7.76 -10.83
C LEU A 403 -12.36 8.55 -11.45
N GLU A 404 -12.23 9.85 -11.56
CA GLU A 404 -13.25 10.69 -12.19
C GLU A 404 -13.46 10.32 -13.66
N LEU A 405 -12.39 10.01 -14.38
CA LEU A 405 -12.47 9.55 -15.78
C LEU A 405 -13.22 8.22 -15.89
N VAL A 406 -12.88 7.22 -15.09
CA VAL A 406 -13.57 5.93 -15.14
C VAL A 406 -15.03 6.03 -14.67
N MET A 407 -15.34 6.92 -13.72
CA MET A 407 -16.72 7.21 -13.32
C MET A 407 -17.54 7.76 -14.51
N ARG A 408 -16.98 8.70 -15.30
CA ARG A 408 -17.61 9.20 -16.53
C ARG A 408 -17.81 8.08 -17.55
N GLN A 409 -16.77 7.30 -17.80
CA GLN A 409 -16.81 6.20 -18.77
C GLN A 409 -17.78 5.09 -18.36
N ALA A 410 -17.92 4.84 -17.07
CA ALA A 410 -18.84 3.84 -16.54
C ALA A 410 -20.29 4.34 -16.40
N GLY A 411 -20.55 5.64 -16.52
CA GLY A 411 -21.88 6.22 -16.38
C GLY A 411 -22.34 6.31 -14.92
N THR A 412 -21.47 6.77 -14.01
CA THR A 412 -21.84 7.04 -12.62
C THR A 412 -21.34 8.40 -12.16
N ILE A 413 -22.16 9.13 -11.41
CA ILE A 413 -21.92 10.54 -11.06
C ILE A 413 -21.36 10.74 -9.65
N ASN A 414 -21.45 9.73 -8.77
CA ASN A 414 -20.87 9.78 -7.42
C ASN A 414 -20.50 8.39 -6.91
N VAL A 415 -19.64 8.35 -5.90
CA VAL A 415 -19.12 7.08 -5.36
C VAL A 415 -20.20 6.18 -4.74
N LYS A 416 -21.29 6.76 -4.22
CA LYS A 416 -22.40 5.97 -3.62
C LYS A 416 -23.17 5.16 -4.65
N ARG A 417 -23.11 5.56 -5.94
CA ARG A 417 -23.74 4.84 -7.05
C ARG A 417 -22.87 3.78 -7.67
N ILE A 418 -21.61 3.65 -7.23
CA ILE A 418 -20.72 2.57 -7.67
C ILE A 418 -21.13 1.31 -6.90
N THR A 419 -21.82 0.40 -7.56
CA THR A 419 -22.34 -0.85 -7.00
C THR A 419 -21.73 -2.05 -7.71
N LYS A 420 -22.00 -3.25 -7.19
CA LYS A 420 -21.55 -4.52 -7.78
C LYS A 420 -21.99 -4.70 -9.25
N ASP A 421 -23.04 -3.99 -9.67
CA ASP A 421 -23.52 -4.03 -11.06
C ASP A 421 -22.53 -3.44 -12.07
N TYR A 422 -21.53 -2.68 -11.60
CA TYR A 422 -20.49 -2.09 -12.45
C TYR A 422 -19.28 -3.00 -12.70
N VAL A 423 -19.27 -4.18 -12.11
CA VAL A 423 -18.19 -5.15 -12.30
C VAL A 423 -18.74 -6.53 -12.63
N VAL A 424 -17.97 -7.29 -13.38
CA VAL A 424 -18.22 -8.71 -13.66
C VAL A 424 -16.93 -9.48 -13.45
N GLN A 425 -17.01 -10.62 -12.81
CA GLN A 425 -15.88 -11.54 -12.71
C GLN A 425 -15.63 -12.20 -14.06
N ARG A 426 -14.37 -12.24 -14.48
CA ARG A 426 -13.91 -12.92 -15.69
C ARG A 426 -13.70 -14.40 -15.46
#